data_344b708b72cf98f902c1e97dbb6b8e1d
#
_entry.id   344b708b72cf98f902c1e97dbb6b8e1d
#
_cell.length_a   1.000
_cell.length_b   1.000
_cell.length_c   1.000
_cell.angle_alpha   90.00
_cell.angle_beta   90.00
_cell.angle_gamma   90.00
#
_symmetry.space_group_name_H-M   'P 1'
#
loop_
_entity.id
_entity.type
_entity.pdbx_description
1 polymer ?
#
loop_
_entity_poly.entity_id
_entity_poly.type
_entity_poly.pdbx_seq_one_letter_code
_entity_poly.pdbx_strand_id
1 'polypeptide(L)'
;LGAFGGMHRHPHGESLPTTDITAADLHTLCDIYGNIVEHTDSGIRINFHFDYEDESLSTTCVRREKGYFDVLLKISSSLFIRVPGWVPEDSIGVSINKQSVRSVLVDHFLFIPELAPGDLIQLQYDLPVKRVREHTDEVDYEITWCGDDVVGITPNTDFLPFYPDAK
;
A
#
# COMPACT_ATOMS: atom_id res chain seq x y z
N LEU A 1 5.54 -5.97 -10.43
CA LEU A 1 6.00 -4.73 -11.07
C LEU A 1 4.98 -4.31 -12.11
N GLY A 2 4.27 -3.19 -11.88
CA GLY A 2 3.33 -2.63 -12.84
C GLY A 2 4.05 -2.15 -14.11
N ALA A 3 3.41 -2.24 -15.26
CA ALA A 3 3.90 -1.65 -16.49
C ALA A 3 3.45 -0.20 -16.57
N PHE A 4 4.41 0.72 -16.61
CA PHE A 4 4.16 2.13 -16.82
C PHE A 4 4.43 2.47 -18.30
N GLY A 5 3.46 3.04 -18.94
CA GLY A 5 3.53 3.52 -20.31
C GLY A 5 2.25 3.25 -21.09
N GLY A 6 1.78 4.25 -21.76
CA GLY A 6 0.63 4.16 -22.66
C GLY A 6 1.05 4.46 -24.09
N MET A 7 0.52 3.69 -25.03
CA MET A 7 0.57 4.07 -26.44
C MET A 7 -0.78 4.65 -26.82
N HIS A 8 -0.83 5.93 -27.13
CA HIS A 8 -2.00 6.53 -27.74
C HIS A 8 -1.99 6.23 -29.24
N ARG A 9 -3.01 5.52 -29.74
CA ARG A 9 -3.27 5.49 -31.19
C ARG A 9 -3.85 6.84 -31.59
N HIS A 10 -3.06 7.63 -32.30
CA HIS A 10 -3.57 8.80 -32.96
C HIS A 10 -4.56 8.36 -34.06
N PRO A 11 -5.64 9.13 -34.35
CA PRO A 11 -6.60 8.81 -35.45
C PRO A 11 -5.94 8.61 -36.82
N HIS A 12 -4.69 9.01 -37.01
CA HIS A 12 -3.91 8.85 -38.23
C HIS A 12 -2.92 7.65 -38.21
N GLY A 13 -3.06 6.74 -37.23
CA GLY A 13 -2.28 5.49 -37.21
C GLY A 13 -0.86 5.58 -36.68
N GLU A 14 -0.41 6.73 -36.24
CA GLU A 14 0.91 6.90 -35.62
C GLU A 14 0.80 6.70 -34.09
N SER A 15 1.58 5.79 -33.53
CA SER A 15 1.72 5.63 -32.08
C SER A 15 2.82 6.58 -31.58
N LEU A 16 2.42 7.63 -30.86
CA LEU A 16 3.38 8.47 -30.15
C LEU A 16 3.64 7.89 -28.76
N PRO A 17 4.90 7.67 -28.37
CA PRO A 17 5.20 7.31 -26.99
C PRO A 17 4.85 8.48 -26.09
N THR A 18 4.00 8.24 -25.11
CA THR A 18 3.62 9.24 -24.09
C THR A 18 4.69 9.29 -23.01
N THR A 19 5.82 9.94 -23.31
CA THR A 19 6.94 10.10 -22.37
C THR A 19 6.58 10.94 -21.16
N ASP A 20 5.61 11.82 -21.28
CA ASP A 20 5.04 12.63 -20.21
C ASP A 20 4.33 11.77 -19.15
N ILE A 21 3.59 10.74 -19.55
CA ILE A 21 2.95 9.79 -18.62
C ILE A 21 4.03 9.05 -17.82
N THR A 22 5.06 8.55 -18.49
CA THR A 22 6.16 7.85 -17.79
C THR A 22 6.88 8.76 -16.80
N ALA A 23 7.11 10.02 -17.16
CA ALA A 23 7.73 10.99 -16.26
C ALA A 23 6.84 11.32 -15.07
N ALA A 24 5.53 11.47 -15.27
CA ALA A 24 4.57 11.71 -14.21
C ALA A 24 4.46 10.53 -13.25
N ASP A 25 4.46 9.30 -13.77
CA ASP A 25 4.44 8.07 -12.96
C ASP A 25 5.70 7.94 -12.10
N LEU A 26 6.89 8.21 -12.69
CA LEU A 26 8.16 8.19 -11.94
C LEU A 26 8.18 9.26 -10.85
N HIS A 27 7.69 10.47 -11.14
CA HIS A 27 7.59 11.53 -10.15
C HIS A 27 6.65 11.12 -9.00
N THR A 28 5.50 10.55 -9.32
CA THR A 28 4.55 10.06 -8.31
C THR A 28 5.17 8.96 -7.43
N LEU A 29 5.95 8.03 -8.01
CA LEU A 29 6.65 7.01 -7.23
C LEU A 29 7.72 7.62 -6.31
N CYS A 30 8.44 8.63 -6.77
CA CYS A 30 9.40 9.36 -5.94
C CYS A 30 8.71 10.10 -4.79
N ASP A 31 7.56 10.72 -5.05
CA ASP A 31 6.76 11.38 -4.03
C ASP A 31 6.22 10.38 -3.00
N ILE A 32 5.71 9.24 -3.44
CA ILE A 32 5.27 8.16 -2.53
C ILE A 32 6.43 7.70 -1.67
N TYR A 33 7.58 7.43 -2.27
CA TYR A 33 8.77 6.96 -1.56
C TYR A 33 9.25 8.00 -0.53
N GLY A 34 9.28 9.28 -0.90
CA GLY A 34 9.67 10.38 -0.02
C GLY A 34 8.69 10.64 1.14
N ASN A 35 7.46 10.09 1.04
CA ASN A 35 6.39 10.26 2.03
C ASN A 35 5.97 8.95 2.71
N ILE A 36 6.75 7.87 2.61
CA ILE A 36 6.48 6.62 3.36
C ILE A 36 6.44 6.93 4.85
N VAL A 37 7.44 7.66 5.33
CA VAL A 37 7.57 8.10 6.72
C VAL A 37 7.75 9.61 6.73
N GLU A 38 7.03 10.29 7.62
CA GLU A 38 7.07 11.72 7.82
C GLU A 38 7.38 12.03 9.29
N HIS A 39 8.38 12.87 9.52
CA HIS A 39 8.73 13.35 10.87
C HIS A 39 7.99 14.65 11.16
N THR A 40 7.19 14.66 12.22
CA THR A 40 6.40 15.82 12.64
C THR A 40 6.73 16.21 14.09
N ASP A 41 6.34 17.41 14.51
CA ASP A 41 6.49 17.85 15.90
C ASP A 41 5.71 16.96 16.89
N SER A 42 4.69 16.26 16.42
CA SER A 42 3.84 15.38 17.25
C SER A 42 4.32 13.93 17.29
N GLY A 43 5.30 13.56 16.48
CA GLY A 43 5.81 12.22 16.35
C GLY A 43 6.03 11.78 14.90
N ILE A 44 6.24 10.49 14.71
CA ILE A 44 6.50 9.91 13.39
C ILE A 44 5.19 9.42 12.80
N ARG A 45 4.90 9.83 11.56
CA ARG A 45 3.75 9.40 10.79
C ARG A 45 4.21 8.41 9.72
N ILE A 46 3.59 7.24 9.67
CA ILE A 46 3.80 6.23 8.65
C ILE A 46 2.58 6.23 7.73
N ASN A 47 2.76 6.68 6.49
CA ASN A 47 1.69 6.88 5.52
C ASN A 47 1.44 5.66 4.63
N PHE A 48 2.44 4.79 4.44
CA PHE A 48 2.35 3.60 3.58
C PHE A 48 2.99 2.39 4.26
N HIS A 49 2.40 1.22 4.05
CA HIS A 49 2.91 -0.05 4.56
C HIS A 49 3.89 -0.66 3.54
N PHE A 50 5.12 -0.16 3.54
CA PHE A 50 6.23 -0.68 2.75
C PHE A 50 7.41 -1.05 3.67
N ASP A 51 8.31 -1.88 3.17
CA ASP A 51 9.61 -2.04 3.79
C ASP A 51 10.39 -0.73 3.67
N TYR A 52 10.85 -0.22 4.80
CA TYR A 52 11.52 1.08 4.88
C TYR A 52 12.50 1.07 6.04
N GLU A 53 13.59 1.81 5.92
CA GLU A 53 14.55 1.99 7.00
C GLU A 53 15.20 3.36 6.94
N ASP A 54 15.25 4.03 8.11
CA ASP A 54 16.01 5.25 8.33
C ASP A 54 16.69 5.24 9.71
N GLU A 55 17.16 6.40 10.16
CA GLU A 55 17.79 6.56 11.48
C GLU A 55 16.80 6.43 12.65
N SER A 56 15.51 6.57 12.39
CA SER A 56 14.45 6.64 13.39
C SER A 56 13.72 5.34 13.61
N LEU A 57 13.54 4.56 12.54
CA LEU A 57 12.79 3.31 12.57
C LEU A 57 13.16 2.39 11.39
N SER A 58 12.70 1.14 11.49
CA SER A 58 12.58 0.24 10.34
C SER A 58 11.21 -0.38 10.30
N THR A 59 10.67 -0.58 9.10
CA THR A 59 9.38 -1.21 8.86
C THR A 59 9.52 -2.43 7.98
N THR A 60 8.66 -3.43 8.22
CA THR A 60 8.56 -4.63 7.38
C THR A 60 7.09 -4.91 7.10
N CYS A 61 6.74 -5.04 5.83
CA CYS A 61 5.39 -5.34 5.38
C CYS A 61 5.33 -6.73 4.76
N VAL A 62 4.49 -7.59 5.30
CA VAL A 62 4.28 -8.95 4.76
C VAL A 62 2.80 -9.17 4.52
N ARG A 63 2.45 -9.58 3.30
CA ARG A 63 1.08 -9.95 2.92
C ARG A 63 1.05 -11.43 2.58
N ARG A 64 0.19 -12.17 3.30
CA ARG A 64 -0.05 -13.60 3.11
C ARG A 64 -1.55 -13.87 3.24
N GLU A 65 -1.94 -14.64 4.23
CA GLU A 65 -3.35 -14.85 4.62
C GLU A 65 -3.94 -13.60 5.27
N LYS A 66 -3.07 -12.78 5.90
CA LYS A 66 -3.36 -11.48 6.50
C LYS A 66 -2.26 -10.49 6.14
N GLY A 67 -2.54 -9.21 6.31
CA GLY A 67 -1.54 -8.17 6.31
C GLY A 67 -0.83 -8.13 7.66
N TYR A 68 0.49 -8.09 7.64
CA TYR A 68 1.36 -7.90 8.79
C TYR A 68 2.26 -6.72 8.53
N PHE A 69 2.32 -5.81 9.48
CA PHE A 69 3.17 -4.64 9.40
C PHE A 69 3.88 -4.43 10.73
N ASP A 70 5.18 -4.61 10.73
CA ASP A 70 6.04 -4.49 11.88
C ASP A 70 6.82 -3.17 11.81
N VAL A 71 6.91 -2.47 12.93
CA VAL A 71 7.67 -1.22 13.09
C VAL A 71 8.60 -1.37 14.28
N LEU A 72 9.90 -1.32 14.03
CA LEU A 72 10.93 -1.29 15.06
C LEU A 72 11.42 0.15 15.23
N LEU A 73 11.24 0.73 16.40
CA LEU A 73 11.72 2.08 16.70
C LEU A 73 13.20 2.08 17.08
N LYS A 74 13.93 3.08 16.58
CA LYS A 74 15.35 3.35 16.92
C LYS A 74 15.50 4.57 17.80
N ILE A 75 14.49 5.43 17.87
CA ILE A 75 14.43 6.64 18.72
C ILE A 75 13.14 6.65 19.54
N SER A 76 13.08 7.46 20.60
CA SER A 76 11.82 7.68 21.33
C SER A 76 10.89 8.59 20.53
N SER A 77 9.66 8.14 20.30
CA SER A 77 8.64 8.91 19.58
C SER A 77 7.24 8.38 19.83
N SER A 78 6.24 9.19 19.53
CA SER A 78 4.87 8.70 19.28
C SER A 78 4.75 8.28 17.82
N LEU A 79 3.89 7.29 17.52
CA LEU A 79 3.61 6.83 16.17
C LEU A 79 2.18 7.11 15.75
N PHE A 80 2.04 7.48 14.47
CA PHE A 80 0.78 7.55 13.75
C PHE A 80 0.92 6.60 12.54
N ILE A 81 0.28 5.44 12.59
CA ILE A 81 0.34 4.45 11.51
C ILE A 81 -0.97 4.53 10.73
N ARG A 82 -0.90 4.88 9.46
CA ARG A 82 -2.08 4.92 8.60
C ARG A 82 -2.56 3.50 8.32
N VAL A 83 -3.84 3.26 8.60
CA VAL A 83 -4.51 2.03 8.20
C VAL A 83 -5.23 2.26 6.88
N PRO A 84 -5.02 1.41 5.85
CA PRO A 84 -5.72 1.55 4.59
C PRO A 84 -7.24 1.49 4.77
N GLY A 85 -7.99 2.35 4.05
CA GLY A 85 -9.44 2.47 4.23
C GLY A 85 -10.26 1.23 3.81
N TRP A 86 -9.62 0.25 3.17
CA TRP A 86 -10.24 -1.03 2.83
C TRP A 86 -10.10 -2.09 3.94
N VAL A 87 -9.29 -1.83 4.97
CA VAL A 87 -9.10 -2.74 6.11
C VAL A 87 -10.34 -2.68 7.02
N PRO A 88 -10.97 -3.82 7.35
CA PRO A 88 -12.05 -3.84 8.34
C PRO A 88 -11.51 -3.47 9.72
N GLU A 89 -12.10 -2.45 10.36
CA GLU A 89 -11.61 -1.92 11.65
C GLU A 89 -11.60 -2.99 12.77
N ASP A 90 -12.54 -3.91 12.75
CA ASP A 90 -12.68 -5.00 13.71
C ASP A 90 -11.63 -6.11 13.51
N SER A 91 -10.96 -6.13 12.39
CA SER A 91 -9.86 -7.06 12.09
C SER A 91 -8.50 -6.59 12.55
N ILE A 92 -8.39 -5.33 13.01
CA ILE A 92 -7.12 -4.71 13.37
C ILE A 92 -6.66 -5.22 14.74
N GLY A 93 -5.53 -5.91 14.76
CA GLY A 93 -4.82 -6.29 15.97
C GLY A 93 -3.51 -5.53 16.10
N VAL A 94 -3.24 -4.97 17.28
CA VAL A 94 -1.99 -4.26 17.57
C VAL A 94 -1.32 -4.88 18.79
N SER A 95 -0.02 -5.08 18.70
CA SER A 95 0.80 -5.46 19.86
C SER A 95 2.08 -4.62 19.92
N ILE A 96 2.56 -4.39 21.13
CA ILE A 96 3.85 -3.76 21.40
C ILE A 96 4.66 -4.76 22.20
N ASN A 97 5.85 -5.13 21.71
CA ASN A 97 6.73 -6.13 22.35
C ASN A 97 5.99 -7.44 22.67
N LYS A 98 5.12 -7.89 21.72
CA LYS A 98 4.28 -9.09 21.83
C LYS A 98 3.13 -8.99 22.83
N GLN A 99 2.92 -7.85 23.45
CA GLN A 99 1.77 -7.61 24.33
C GLN A 99 0.66 -6.90 23.56
N SER A 100 -0.51 -7.52 23.48
CA SER A 100 -1.67 -6.92 22.80
C SER A 100 -2.07 -5.62 23.51
N VAL A 101 -2.29 -4.58 22.72
CA VAL A 101 -2.71 -3.27 23.21
C VAL A 101 -4.00 -2.85 22.54
N ARG A 102 -4.83 -2.13 23.29
CA ARG A 102 -6.02 -1.49 22.70
C ARG A 102 -5.57 -0.22 21.98
N SER A 103 -5.77 -0.17 20.69
CA SER A 103 -5.49 1.00 19.86
C SER A 103 -6.77 1.77 19.57
N VAL A 104 -6.60 3.06 19.31
CA VAL A 104 -7.66 3.95 18.85
C VAL A 104 -7.33 4.40 17.44
N LEU A 105 -8.29 4.18 16.54
CA LEU A 105 -8.20 4.65 15.17
C LEU A 105 -8.89 6.02 15.06
N VAL A 106 -8.15 7.04 14.60
CA VAL A 106 -8.68 8.39 14.34
C VAL A 106 -8.28 8.79 12.93
N ASP A 107 -9.24 9.13 12.09
CA ASP A 107 -9.02 9.53 10.69
C ASP A 107 -8.09 8.56 9.92
N HIS A 108 -8.33 7.27 10.10
CA HIS A 108 -7.52 6.19 9.53
C HIS A 108 -6.08 6.09 10.07
N PHE A 109 -5.75 6.75 11.16
CA PHE A 109 -4.46 6.59 11.82
C PHE A 109 -4.61 5.89 13.17
N LEU A 110 -3.77 4.90 13.40
CA LEU A 110 -3.53 4.34 14.72
C LEU A 110 -2.55 5.25 15.45
N PHE A 111 -2.95 5.77 16.59
CA PHE A 111 -2.07 6.55 17.44
C PHE A 111 -1.51 5.69 18.58
N ILE A 112 -0.19 5.66 18.71
CA ILE A 112 0.54 4.93 19.74
C ILE A 112 1.52 5.91 20.41
N PRO A 113 1.23 6.36 21.64
CA PRO A 113 2.07 7.35 22.33
C PRO A 113 3.29 6.72 23.01
N GLU A 114 4.28 7.54 23.30
CA GLU A 114 5.34 7.30 24.28
C GLU A 114 6.14 6.00 24.09
N LEU A 115 6.56 5.74 22.87
CA LEU A 115 7.39 4.59 22.55
C LEU A 115 8.87 4.87 22.77
N ALA A 116 9.62 3.84 23.15
CA ALA A 116 11.05 3.90 23.40
C ALA A 116 11.87 3.24 22.27
N PRO A 117 13.17 3.55 22.15
CA PRO A 117 14.05 2.83 21.23
C PRO A 117 14.06 1.32 21.54
N GLY A 118 13.91 0.50 20.51
CA GLY A 118 13.83 -0.95 20.63
C GLY A 118 12.41 -1.49 20.76
N ASP A 119 11.39 -0.64 20.91
CA ASP A 119 10.00 -1.09 20.88
C ASP A 119 9.65 -1.61 19.50
N LEU A 120 9.06 -2.80 19.47
CA LEU A 120 8.53 -3.46 18.28
C LEU A 120 7.00 -3.39 18.30
N ILE A 121 6.46 -2.61 17.39
CA ILE A 121 5.03 -2.49 17.16
C ILE A 121 4.67 -3.44 16.02
N GLN A 122 3.66 -4.29 16.25
CA GLN A 122 3.18 -5.25 15.27
C GLN A 122 1.70 -5.01 15.02
N LEU A 123 1.38 -4.73 13.77
CA LEU A 123 0.03 -4.54 13.26
C LEU A 123 -0.36 -5.74 12.41
N GLN A 124 -1.54 -6.31 12.66
CA GLN A 124 -2.13 -7.37 11.87
C GLN A 124 -3.55 -6.98 11.46
N TYR A 125 -3.95 -7.30 10.22
CA TYR A 125 -5.29 -7.03 9.70
C TYR A 125 -5.68 -7.99 8.59
N ASP A 126 -7.00 -8.12 8.35
CA ASP A 126 -7.52 -8.97 7.28
C ASP A 126 -7.33 -8.33 5.91
N LEU A 127 -7.18 -9.18 4.89
CA LEU A 127 -7.12 -8.81 3.48
C LEU A 127 -8.45 -9.22 2.81
N PRO A 128 -9.46 -8.35 2.78
CA PRO A 128 -10.76 -8.69 2.22
C PRO A 128 -10.66 -8.93 0.71
N VAL A 129 -11.33 -9.97 0.24
CA VAL A 129 -11.46 -10.23 -1.19
C VAL A 129 -12.70 -9.51 -1.73
N LYS A 130 -12.51 -8.65 -2.73
CA LYS A 130 -13.58 -7.89 -3.39
C LYS A 130 -13.55 -8.15 -4.90
N ARG A 131 -14.72 -8.38 -5.50
CA ARG A 131 -14.88 -8.43 -6.95
C ARG A 131 -15.57 -7.15 -7.43
N VAL A 132 -15.01 -6.56 -8.46
CA VAL A 132 -15.51 -5.34 -9.10
C VAL A 132 -15.69 -5.62 -10.59
N ARG A 133 -16.79 -5.13 -11.15
CA ARG A 133 -16.99 -5.14 -12.61
C ARG A 133 -16.71 -3.75 -13.13
N GLU A 134 -15.80 -3.67 -14.08
CA GLU A 134 -15.46 -2.45 -14.80
C GLU A 134 -15.81 -2.62 -16.26
N HIS A 135 -16.49 -1.63 -16.81
CA HIS A 135 -16.88 -1.57 -18.20
C HIS A 135 -15.93 -0.65 -18.96
N THR A 136 -15.31 -1.16 -20.00
CA THR A 136 -14.60 -0.35 -20.99
C THR A 136 -15.42 -0.32 -22.28
N ASP A 137 -15.07 0.52 -23.25
CA ASP A 137 -15.84 0.70 -24.48
C ASP A 137 -16.12 -0.60 -25.24
N GLU A 138 -15.33 -1.64 -25.02
CA GLU A 138 -15.41 -2.89 -25.79
C GLU A 138 -15.59 -4.14 -24.93
N VAL A 139 -15.20 -4.11 -23.65
CA VAL A 139 -15.12 -5.30 -22.79
C VAL A 139 -15.53 -5.02 -21.36
N ASP A 140 -16.31 -5.94 -20.80
CA ASP A 140 -16.58 -5.99 -19.36
C ASP A 140 -15.50 -6.82 -18.67
N TYR A 141 -14.84 -6.23 -17.69
CA TYR A 141 -13.85 -6.91 -16.86
C TYR A 141 -14.42 -7.22 -15.48
N GLU A 142 -14.19 -8.42 -14.98
CA GLU A 142 -14.32 -8.74 -13.57
C GLU A 142 -12.92 -8.74 -12.95
N ILE A 143 -12.70 -7.83 -11.99
CA ILE A 143 -11.42 -7.66 -11.30
C ILE A 143 -11.58 -8.16 -9.88
N THR A 144 -10.72 -9.09 -9.47
CA THR A 144 -10.67 -9.60 -8.09
C THR A 144 -9.52 -8.93 -7.36
N TRP A 145 -9.86 -8.25 -6.29
CA TRP A 145 -8.93 -7.61 -5.37
C TRP A 145 -8.76 -8.45 -4.10
N CYS A 146 -7.56 -8.49 -3.55
CA CYS A 146 -7.26 -8.99 -2.21
C CYS A 146 -6.55 -7.85 -1.44
N GLY A 147 -7.29 -7.18 -0.57
CA GLY A 147 -6.86 -5.88 -0.05
C GLY A 147 -6.75 -4.85 -1.19
N ASP A 148 -5.54 -4.36 -1.45
CA ASP A 148 -5.19 -3.45 -2.55
C ASP A 148 -4.42 -4.13 -3.71
N ASP A 149 -4.25 -5.46 -3.66
CA ASP A 149 -3.64 -6.22 -4.74
C ASP A 149 -4.70 -6.76 -5.71
N VAL A 150 -4.46 -6.61 -7.01
CA VAL A 150 -5.27 -7.27 -8.05
C VAL A 150 -4.76 -8.70 -8.20
N VAL A 151 -5.57 -9.67 -7.79
CA VAL A 151 -5.24 -11.10 -7.83
C VAL A 151 -5.90 -11.85 -8.98
N GLY A 152 -6.79 -11.20 -9.72
CA GLY A 152 -7.42 -11.80 -10.90
C GLY A 152 -8.14 -10.76 -11.75
N ILE A 153 -8.10 -10.98 -13.08
CA ILE A 153 -8.84 -10.20 -14.08
C ILE A 153 -9.44 -11.18 -15.09
N THR A 154 -10.73 -11.02 -15.40
CA THR A 154 -11.43 -11.83 -16.39
C THR A 154 -12.28 -10.92 -17.29
N PRO A 155 -12.24 -11.04 -18.64
CA PRO A 155 -11.37 -11.96 -19.37
C PRO A 155 -9.89 -11.53 -19.30
N ASN A 156 -9.01 -12.53 -19.13
CA ASN A 156 -7.57 -12.30 -19.29
C ASN A 156 -7.26 -12.44 -20.78
N THR A 157 -6.88 -11.36 -21.42
CA THR A 157 -6.51 -11.39 -22.84
C THR A 157 -4.99 -11.63 -22.92
N ASP A 158 -4.58 -12.63 -23.70
CA ASP A 158 -3.16 -12.97 -23.94
C ASP A 158 -2.34 -11.80 -24.52
N PHE A 159 -3.02 -10.71 -24.89
CA PHE A 159 -2.40 -9.58 -25.57
C PHE A 159 -1.72 -8.57 -24.64
N LEU A 160 -2.10 -8.51 -23.36
CA LEU A 160 -1.48 -7.62 -22.37
C LEU A 160 -1.37 -8.35 -21.02
N PRO A 161 -0.34 -9.15 -20.80
CA PRO A 161 -0.10 -9.77 -19.50
C PRO A 161 0.41 -8.71 -18.52
N PHE A 162 -0.50 -7.85 -18.00
CA PHE A 162 -0.14 -6.88 -16.96
C PHE A 162 0.32 -7.56 -15.67
N TYR A 163 -0.13 -8.81 -15.45
CA TYR A 163 0.20 -9.63 -14.28
C TYR A 163 0.46 -11.08 -14.70
N PRO A 164 1.60 -11.37 -15.36
CA PRO A 164 1.88 -12.72 -15.88
C PRO A 164 1.98 -13.78 -14.78
N ASP A 165 2.16 -13.39 -13.54
CA ASP A 165 2.38 -14.26 -12.38
C ASP A 165 1.20 -14.28 -11.39
N ALA A 166 0.08 -13.65 -11.70
CA ALA A 166 -1.15 -13.80 -10.92
C ALA A 166 -1.73 -15.19 -11.15
N LYS A 167 -1.26 -16.17 -10.38
CA LYS A 167 -1.75 -17.55 -10.32
C LYS A 167 -2.58 -17.75 -9.08
#